data_5484b15f3b9eede3b7aa758ec23a180b
#
_entry.id   5484b15f3b9eede3b7aa758ec23a180b
#
_cell.length_a   1.000
_cell.length_b   1.000
_cell.length_c   1.000
_cell.angle_alpha   90.00
_cell.angle_beta   90.00
_cell.angle_gamma   90.00
#
_symmetry.space_group_name_H-M   'P 1'
#
loop_
_entity.id
_entity.type
_entity.pdbx_description
1 polymer ?
#
loop_
_entity_poly.entity_id
_entity_poly.type
_entity_poly.pdbx_seq_one_letter_code
_entity_poly.pdbx_strand_id
1 'polypeptide(L)'
;MKLGVLRRLRQFFSPPQLLTLYKGLIRPCMEYASHVWGGSTHTAVLDRVESKAFRLINSSPLTDCLQPLSHRRNVASLAVFYRYFHANCSSDLANCMPPLLPRPRCTRLSSFSHSYSVHLSNARVNQYSQSFIPFSGKLWNSLPASVFPPSYDLNSFKREVSRHLSTNF
;
A
#
# COMPACT_ATOMS: atom_id res chain seq x y z
N MET A 1 5.60 5.53 24.19
CA MET A 1 4.80 4.88 23.14
C MET A 1 3.59 5.76 22.80
N LYS A 2 3.46 6.20 21.52
CA LYS A 2 2.49 7.26 21.10
C LYS A 2 1.01 6.92 21.37
N LEU A 3 0.62 5.64 21.32
CA LEU A 3 -0.73 5.21 21.66
C LEU A 3 -1.09 5.49 23.13
N GLY A 4 -0.12 5.44 24.04
CA GLY A 4 -0.31 5.80 25.44
C GLY A 4 -0.65 7.28 25.65
N VAL A 5 -0.13 8.15 24.79
CA VAL A 5 -0.47 9.58 24.79
C VAL A 5 -1.95 9.75 24.42
N LEU A 6 -2.40 9.10 23.32
CA LEU A 6 -3.81 9.15 22.91
C LEU A 6 -4.76 8.67 24.03
N ARG A 7 -4.37 7.58 24.71
CA ARG A 7 -5.13 7.04 25.84
C ARG A 7 -5.28 8.04 27.00
N ARG A 8 -4.21 8.75 27.35
CA ARG A 8 -4.23 9.76 28.42
C ARG A 8 -5.04 10.99 28.04
N LEU A 9 -4.97 11.40 26.77
CA LEU A 9 -5.67 12.57 26.28
C LEU A 9 -7.16 12.35 26.04
N ARG A 10 -7.63 11.10 26.02
CA ARG A 10 -9.04 10.75 25.76
C ARG A 10 -10.02 11.45 26.70
N GLN A 11 -9.62 11.69 27.95
CA GLN A 11 -10.49 12.34 28.94
C GLN A 11 -10.63 13.87 28.76
N PHE A 12 -9.72 14.49 27.98
CA PHE A 12 -9.66 15.94 27.79
C PHE A 12 -10.08 16.39 26.38
N PHE A 13 -10.09 15.47 25.41
CA PHE A 13 -10.29 15.80 24.01
C PHE A 13 -11.53 15.11 23.44
N SER A 14 -12.26 15.84 22.60
CA SER A 14 -13.38 15.29 21.84
C SER A 14 -12.91 14.29 20.77
N PRO A 15 -13.78 13.38 20.30
CA PRO A 15 -13.43 12.41 19.25
C PRO A 15 -12.81 13.02 17.99
N PRO A 16 -13.27 14.16 17.42
CA PRO A 16 -12.62 14.80 16.28
C PRO A 16 -11.19 15.26 16.59
N GLN A 17 -10.94 15.78 17.78
CA GLN A 17 -9.61 16.21 18.23
C GLN A 17 -8.68 15.01 18.40
N LEU A 18 -9.17 13.90 18.97
CA LEU A 18 -8.43 12.64 19.08
C LEU A 18 -8.09 12.07 17.70
N LEU A 19 -8.99 12.18 16.73
CA LEU A 19 -8.76 11.79 15.36
C LEU A 19 -7.64 12.63 14.72
N THR A 20 -7.63 13.93 14.97
CA THR A 20 -6.56 14.84 14.51
C THR A 20 -5.19 14.45 15.10
N LEU A 21 -5.16 14.15 16.39
CA LEU A 21 -3.96 13.65 17.07
C LEU A 21 -3.50 12.28 16.50
N TYR A 22 -4.43 11.38 16.23
CA TYR A 22 -4.12 10.11 15.57
C TYR A 22 -3.48 10.34 14.20
N LYS A 23 -4.11 11.17 13.35
CA LYS A 23 -3.61 11.50 12.00
C LYS A 23 -2.24 12.20 12.02
N GLY A 24 -1.98 13.05 13.00
CA GLY A 24 -0.73 13.82 13.09
C GLY A 24 0.42 13.10 13.79
N LEU A 25 0.15 12.26 14.78
CA LEU A 25 1.19 11.67 15.64
C LEU A 25 1.42 10.18 15.45
N ILE A 26 0.35 9.41 15.26
CA ILE A 26 0.42 7.94 15.26
C ILE A 26 0.54 7.43 13.83
N ARG A 27 -0.39 7.83 12.97
CA ARG A 27 -0.48 7.38 11.59
C ARG A 27 0.80 7.60 10.77
N PRO A 28 1.48 8.77 10.81
CA PRO A 28 2.72 8.96 10.05
C PRO A 28 3.82 7.99 10.46
N CYS A 29 3.86 7.58 11.73
CA CYS A 29 4.85 6.61 12.20
C CYS A 29 4.58 5.19 11.71
N MET A 30 3.29 4.84 11.50
CA MET A 30 2.89 3.55 10.96
C MET A 30 2.96 3.48 9.43
N GLU A 31 3.02 4.63 8.77
CA GLU A 31 3.10 4.72 7.31
C GLU A 31 4.52 5.03 6.81
N TYR A 32 5.42 5.46 7.70
CA TYR A 32 6.78 5.81 7.30
C TYR A 32 7.48 4.64 6.62
N ALA A 33 7.99 4.91 5.41
CA ALA A 33 8.66 3.91 4.57
C ALA A 33 7.87 2.59 4.37
N SER A 34 6.53 2.64 4.41
CA SER A 34 5.67 1.45 4.37
C SER A 34 5.84 0.60 3.10
N HIS A 35 6.31 1.17 2.00
CA HIS A 35 6.64 0.44 0.78
C HIS A 35 7.81 -0.54 0.99
N VAL A 36 8.75 -0.25 1.90
CA VAL A 36 9.90 -1.13 2.16
C VAL A 36 9.50 -2.38 2.96
N TRP A 37 8.67 -2.20 4.00
CA TRP A 37 8.31 -3.28 4.93
C TRP A 37 6.86 -3.77 4.78
N GLY A 38 6.08 -3.21 3.84
CA GLY A 38 4.65 -3.49 3.67
C GLY A 38 4.30 -4.93 3.36
N GLY A 39 5.22 -5.70 2.77
CA GLY A 39 5.08 -7.13 2.54
C GLY A 39 5.40 -8.03 3.75
N SER A 40 5.87 -7.46 4.87
CA SER A 40 6.26 -8.23 6.06
C SER A 40 5.05 -8.88 6.74
N THR A 41 5.25 -10.08 7.29
CA THR A 41 4.26 -10.79 8.13
C THR A 41 3.91 -10.05 9.42
N HIS A 42 4.76 -9.11 9.87
CA HIS A 42 4.55 -8.34 11.10
C HIS A 42 3.56 -7.15 10.94
N THR A 43 3.06 -6.89 9.75
CA THR A 43 2.11 -5.78 9.49
C THR A 43 0.83 -5.90 10.30
N ALA A 44 0.37 -7.12 10.61
CA ALA A 44 -0.79 -7.37 11.46
C ALA A 44 -0.69 -6.74 12.87
N VAL A 45 0.54 -6.53 13.39
CA VAL A 45 0.75 -5.84 14.67
C VAL A 45 0.39 -4.36 14.55
N LEU A 46 0.71 -3.73 13.42
CA LEU A 46 0.37 -2.32 13.15
C LEU A 46 -1.13 -2.14 12.94
N ASP A 47 -1.78 -3.08 12.26
CA ASP A 47 -3.23 -3.06 12.06
C ASP A 47 -3.97 -3.19 13.41
N ARG A 48 -3.42 -3.97 14.36
CA ARG A 48 -3.94 -4.01 15.75
C ARG A 48 -3.74 -2.68 16.48
N VAL A 49 -2.64 -1.95 16.23
CA VAL A 49 -2.43 -0.62 16.82
C VAL A 49 -3.44 0.38 16.27
N GLU A 50 -3.72 0.35 14.97
CA GLU A 50 -4.78 1.15 14.35
C GLU A 50 -6.15 0.87 14.99
N SER A 51 -6.55 -0.40 15.07
CA SER A 51 -7.81 -0.81 15.69
C SER A 51 -7.91 -0.37 17.16
N LYS A 52 -6.80 -0.39 17.91
CA LYS A 52 -6.75 0.13 19.28
C LYS A 52 -6.91 1.66 19.31
N ALA A 53 -6.32 2.38 18.38
CA ALA A 53 -6.48 3.83 18.28
C ALA A 53 -7.95 4.21 17.97
N PHE A 54 -8.60 3.50 17.04
CA PHE A 54 -10.00 3.73 16.71
C PHE A 54 -10.94 3.47 17.89
N ARG A 55 -10.68 2.42 18.67
CA ARG A 55 -11.43 2.18 19.93
C ARG A 55 -11.23 3.28 20.98
N LEU A 56 -10.06 3.93 21.00
CA LEU A 56 -9.83 5.06 21.90
C LEU A 56 -10.55 6.33 21.43
N ILE A 57 -10.66 6.56 20.13
CA ILE A 57 -11.43 7.66 19.54
C ILE A 57 -12.92 7.47 19.81
N ASN A 58 -13.41 6.23 19.78
CA ASN A 58 -14.77 5.83 20.11
C ASN A 58 -15.86 6.60 19.32
N SER A 59 -15.67 6.72 18.01
CA SER A 59 -16.61 7.35 17.09
C SER A 59 -16.58 6.65 15.74
N SER A 60 -17.47 5.67 15.52
CA SER A 60 -17.60 4.94 14.24
C SER A 60 -17.75 5.87 13.04
N PRO A 61 -18.64 6.88 13.04
CA PRO A 61 -18.81 7.72 11.85
C PRO A 61 -17.53 8.46 11.45
N LEU A 62 -16.62 8.74 12.39
CA LEU A 62 -15.35 9.40 12.09
C LEU A 62 -14.25 8.41 11.64
N THR A 63 -14.27 7.18 12.16
CA THR A 63 -13.26 6.17 11.86
C THR A 63 -13.58 5.38 10.60
N ASP A 64 -14.85 5.13 10.32
CA ASP A 64 -15.32 4.36 9.16
C ASP A 64 -15.06 5.09 7.82
N CYS A 65 -14.93 6.43 7.87
CA CYS A 65 -14.51 7.23 6.72
C CYS A 65 -13.01 7.10 6.39
N LEU A 66 -12.22 6.44 7.24
CA LEU A 66 -10.77 6.31 7.03
C LEU A 66 -10.45 5.04 6.25
N GLN A 67 -9.59 5.20 5.26
CA GLN A 67 -9.01 4.04 4.58
C GLN A 67 -8.12 3.26 5.56
N PRO A 68 -8.25 1.91 5.62
CA PRO A 68 -7.41 1.07 6.48
C PRO A 68 -5.92 1.24 6.20
N LEU A 69 -5.09 1.03 7.20
CA LEU A 69 -3.64 1.12 7.08
C LEU A 69 -3.09 0.14 6.02
N SER A 70 -3.65 -1.08 5.94
CA SER A 70 -3.28 -2.07 4.93
C SER A 70 -3.53 -1.58 3.50
N HIS A 71 -4.71 -0.98 3.23
CA HIS A 71 -5.04 -0.37 1.95
C HIS A 71 -4.02 0.72 1.58
N ARG A 72 -3.72 1.60 2.51
CA ARG A 72 -2.80 2.73 2.29
C ARG A 72 -1.37 2.27 2.04
N ARG A 73 -0.91 1.20 2.73
CA ARG A 73 0.39 0.58 2.45
C ARG A 73 0.46 0.03 1.03
N ASN A 74 -0.57 -0.66 0.60
CA ASN A 74 -0.63 -1.22 -0.75
C ASN A 74 -0.60 -0.12 -1.82
N VAL A 75 -1.40 0.94 -1.64
CA VAL A 75 -1.38 2.11 -2.55
C VAL A 75 0.00 2.78 -2.57
N ALA A 76 0.64 2.96 -1.41
CA ALA A 76 1.97 3.54 -1.31
C ALA A 76 3.03 2.67 -2.02
N SER A 77 2.99 1.36 -1.81
CA SER A 77 3.91 0.41 -2.46
C SER A 77 3.75 0.42 -3.98
N LEU A 78 2.52 0.40 -4.47
CA LEU A 78 2.21 0.47 -5.91
C LEU A 78 2.59 1.83 -6.51
N ALA A 79 2.42 2.93 -5.78
CA ALA A 79 2.82 4.25 -6.24
C ALA A 79 4.33 4.41 -6.40
N VAL A 80 5.12 3.83 -5.48
CA VAL A 80 6.59 3.80 -5.58
C VAL A 80 7.01 2.87 -6.71
N PHE A 81 6.38 1.71 -6.85
CA PHE A 81 6.65 0.77 -7.94
C PHE A 81 6.35 1.41 -9.31
N TYR A 82 5.25 2.14 -9.46
CA TYR A 82 4.90 2.89 -10.67
C TYR A 82 5.98 3.92 -11.05
N ARG A 83 6.50 4.67 -10.06
CA ARG A 83 7.61 5.61 -10.30
C ARG A 83 8.87 4.90 -10.81
N TYR A 84 9.22 3.77 -10.21
CA TYR A 84 10.39 2.99 -10.61
C TYR A 84 10.21 2.38 -12.00
N PHE A 85 9.02 1.85 -12.27
CA PHE A 85 8.68 1.28 -13.57
C PHE A 85 8.83 2.30 -14.72
N HIS A 86 8.48 3.54 -14.50
CA HIS A 86 8.61 4.63 -15.47
C HIS A 86 9.97 5.36 -15.39
N ALA A 87 10.97 4.77 -14.74
CA ALA A 87 12.31 5.34 -14.55
C ALA A 87 12.32 6.76 -13.92
N ASN A 88 11.26 7.15 -13.22
CA ASN A 88 11.15 8.41 -12.46
C ASN A 88 11.85 8.32 -11.09
N CYS A 89 13.08 7.80 -11.08
CA CYS A 89 13.95 7.59 -9.92
C CYS A 89 15.42 7.60 -10.37
N SER A 90 16.35 7.37 -9.43
CA SER A 90 17.76 7.20 -9.80
C SER A 90 17.95 5.99 -10.73
N SER A 91 18.96 6.07 -11.62
CA SER A 91 19.29 4.99 -12.57
C SER A 91 19.49 3.64 -11.89
N ASP A 92 20.14 3.63 -10.73
CA ASP A 92 20.43 2.41 -9.97
C ASP A 92 19.14 1.70 -9.51
N LEU A 93 18.14 2.46 -9.06
CA LEU A 93 16.83 1.94 -8.66
C LEU A 93 16.00 1.48 -9.86
N ALA A 94 16.08 2.19 -10.99
CA ALA A 94 15.42 1.78 -12.23
C ALA A 94 15.96 0.45 -12.74
N ASN A 95 17.27 0.22 -12.64
CA ASN A 95 17.94 -1.02 -13.03
C ASN A 95 17.57 -2.23 -12.15
N CYS A 96 17.05 -1.99 -10.94
CA CYS A 96 16.57 -3.06 -10.06
C CYS A 96 15.15 -3.55 -10.42
N MET A 97 14.47 -2.90 -11.37
CA MET A 97 13.11 -3.30 -11.75
C MET A 97 13.10 -4.62 -12.52
N PRO A 98 12.14 -5.51 -12.23
CA PRO A 98 11.99 -6.75 -12.98
C PRO A 98 11.67 -6.46 -14.46
N PRO A 99 12.19 -7.27 -15.39
CA PRO A 99 11.86 -7.13 -16.80
C PRO A 99 10.37 -7.35 -17.05
N LEU A 100 9.85 -6.74 -18.09
CA LEU A 100 8.48 -7.01 -18.56
C LEU A 100 8.32 -8.50 -18.89
N LEU A 101 7.15 -9.03 -18.58
CA LEU A 101 6.78 -10.36 -19.05
C LEU A 101 6.72 -10.33 -20.58
N PRO A 102 7.50 -11.19 -21.27
CA PRO A 102 7.27 -11.40 -22.69
C PRO A 102 5.82 -11.88 -22.84
N ARG A 103 5.09 -11.32 -23.82
CA ARG A 103 3.64 -11.55 -24.03
C ARG A 103 3.25 -12.97 -23.66
N PRO A 104 2.37 -13.19 -22.66
CA PRO A 104 1.97 -14.52 -22.31
C PRO A 104 1.27 -15.15 -23.53
N ARG A 105 1.66 -16.36 -23.90
CA ARG A 105 0.87 -17.15 -24.86
C ARG A 105 -0.55 -17.19 -24.31
N CYS A 106 -1.52 -16.85 -25.15
CA CYS A 106 -2.92 -16.72 -24.79
C CYS A 106 -3.44 -18.06 -24.22
N THR A 107 -3.37 -18.23 -22.92
CA THR A 107 -3.99 -19.34 -22.20
C THR A 107 -5.27 -18.83 -21.55
N ARG A 108 -6.25 -19.70 -21.36
CA ARG A 108 -7.55 -19.33 -20.74
C ARG A 108 -7.41 -18.63 -19.38
N LEU A 109 -6.27 -18.78 -18.71
CA LEU A 109 -5.91 -18.13 -17.43
C LEU A 109 -5.27 -16.74 -17.60
N SER A 110 -4.94 -16.30 -18.82
CA SER A 110 -4.23 -15.04 -19.09
C SER A 110 -5.14 -13.81 -19.20
N SER A 111 -6.44 -13.94 -18.90
CA SER A 111 -7.41 -12.83 -19.00
C SER A 111 -7.13 -11.66 -18.05
N PHE A 112 -6.24 -11.83 -17.07
CA PHE A 112 -5.90 -10.82 -16.08
C PHE A 112 -4.53 -10.15 -16.29
N SER A 113 -3.74 -10.56 -17.28
CA SER A 113 -2.44 -9.93 -17.51
C SER A 113 -2.57 -8.69 -18.38
N HIS A 114 -2.07 -7.57 -17.89
CA HIS A 114 -1.96 -6.32 -18.63
C HIS A 114 -0.57 -6.19 -19.30
N SER A 115 -0.45 -5.30 -20.28
CA SER A 115 0.80 -5.09 -21.05
C SER A 115 2.01 -4.63 -20.20
N TYR A 116 1.75 -4.16 -18.99
CA TYR A 116 2.77 -3.70 -18.04
C TYR A 116 3.18 -4.78 -17.03
N SER A 117 2.73 -6.02 -17.18
CA SER A 117 3.08 -7.11 -16.25
C SER A 117 4.57 -7.38 -16.23
N VAL A 118 5.11 -7.60 -15.03
CA VAL A 118 6.55 -7.82 -14.81
C VAL A 118 6.86 -9.27 -14.44
N HIS A 119 8.03 -9.75 -14.85
CA HIS A 119 8.51 -11.08 -14.52
C HIS A 119 9.05 -11.11 -13.10
N LEU A 120 8.44 -11.89 -12.23
CA LEU A 120 8.91 -12.08 -10.86
C LEU A 120 9.62 -13.43 -10.75
N SER A 121 10.85 -13.41 -10.27
CA SER A 121 11.58 -14.64 -9.97
C SER A 121 10.94 -15.40 -8.80
N ASN A 122 10.89 -16.72 -8.90
CA ASN A 122 10.42 -17.57 -7.81
C ASN A 122 11.38 -17.47 -6.62
N ALA A 123 10.88 -16.92 -5.52
CA ALA A 123 11.63 -16.80 -4.30
C ALA A 123 11.47 -18.05 -3.43
N ARG A 124 12.57 -18.74 -3.14
CA ARG A 124 12.59 -19.86 -2.18
C ARG A 124 12.61 -19.37 -0.74
N VAL A 125 13.02 -18.14 -0.49
CA VAL A 125 13.18 -17.54 0.84
C VAL A 125 12.03 -16.58 1.12
N ASN A 126 11.31 -16.77 2.22
CA ASN A 126 10.17 -15.95 2.61
C ASN A 126 10.54 -14.46 2.76
N GLN A 127 11.72 -14.16 3.32
CA GLN A 127 12.16 -12.78 3.48
C GLN A 127 12.27 -12.04 2.15
N TYR A 128 12.80 -12.68 1.10
CA TYR A 128 12.87 -12.09 -0.22
C TYR A 128 11.46 -11.92 -0.83
N SER A 129 10.58 -12.90 -0.69
CA SER A 129 9.21 -12.82 -1.23
C SER A 129 8.38 -11.70 -0.60
N GLN A 130 8.74 -11.26 0.62
CA GLN A 130 8.13 -10.18 1.37
C GLN A 130 8.81 -8.82 1.14
N SER A 131 9.95 -8.80 0.47
CA SER A 131 10.66 -7.55 0.15
C SER A 131 9.89 -6.73 -0.88
N PHE A 132 10.26 -5.46 -1.02
CA PHE A 132 9.51 -4.47 -1.81
C PHE A 132 9.19 -4.93 -3.24
N ILE A 133 10.18 -5.39 -4.00
CA ILE A 133 9.99 -5.73 -5.42
C ILE A 133 9.06 -6.92 -5.62
N PRO A 134 9.28 -8.11 -5.01
CA PRO A 134 8.37 -9.23 -5.16
C PRO A 134 6.97 -8.97 -4.61
N PHE A 135 6.86 -8.28 -3.47
CA PHE A 135 5.57 -7.94 -2.87
C PHE A 135 4.77 -6.98 -3.77
N SER A 136 5.39 -5.85 -4.14
CA SER A 136 4.73 -4.84 -4.98
C SER A 136 4.49 -5.35 -6.38
N GLY A 137 5.38 -6.16 -6.94
CA GLY A 137 5.21 -6.78 -8.25
C GLY A 137 4.06 -7.78 -8.32
N LYS A 138 3.79 -8.53 -7.24
CA LYS A 138 2.59 -9.38 -7.15
C LYS A 138 1.32 -8.53 -7.17
N LEU A 139 1.26 -7.47 -6.35
CA LEU A 139 0.14 -6.53 -6.35
C LEU A 139 -0.02 -5.85 -7.72
N TRP A 140 1.09 -5.44 -8.34
CA TRP A 140 1.12 -4.83 -9.66
C TRP A 140 0.54 -5.74 -10.74
N ASN A 141 0.96 -6.98 -10.80
CA ASN A 141 0.49 -7.95 -11.79
C ASN A 141 -1.00 -8.35 -11.58
N SER A 142 -1.57 -8.10 -10.41
CA SER A 142 -3.00 -8.35 -10.14
C SER A 142 -3.91 -7.18 -10.53
N LEU A 143 -3.34 -6.02 -10.91
CA LEU A 143 -4.14 -4.86 -11.31
C LEU A 143 -4.75 -5.07 -12.70
N PRO A 144 -5.96 -4.58 -12.97
CA PRO A 144 -6.52 -4.56 -14.31
C PRO A 144 -5.86 -3.46 -15.17
N ALA A 145 -5.87 -3.64 -16.47
CA ALA A 145 -5.30 -2.69 -17.43
C ALA A 145 -5.89 -1.26 -17.31
N SER A 146 -7.14 -1.16 -16.89
CA SER A 146 -7.86 0.11 -16.75
C SER A 146 -7.30 1.05 -15.69
N VAL A 147 -6.50 0.52 -14.74
CA VAL A 147 -5.87 1.31 -13.68
C VAL A 147 -4.69 2.14 -14.19
N PHE A 148 -4.10 1.72 -15.32
CA PHE A 148 -2.91 2.34 -15.87
C PHE A 148 -3.29 3.51 -16.80
N PRO A 149 -2.87 4.76 -16.47
CA PRO A 149 -3.10 5.89 -17.35
C PRO A 149 -2.26 5.77 -18.65
N PRO A 150 -2.70 6.35 -19.79
CA PRO A 150 -1.99 6.26 -21.07
C PRO A 150 -0.64 7.00 -21.06
N SER A 151 -0.48 7.99 -20.19
CA SER A 151 0.75 8.74 -19.95
C SER A 151 1.14 8.68 -18.48
N TYR A 152 2.41 9.00 -18.17
CA TYR A 152 2.85 9.03 -16.77
C TYR A 152 2.06 10.10 -15.99
N ASP A 153 1.17 9.66 -15.13
CA ASP A 153 0.47 10.47 -14.14
C ASP A 153 0.32 9.68 -12.83
N LEU A 154 1.16 10.02 -11.87
CA LEU A 154 1.19 9.38 -10.57
C LEU A 154 -0.10 9.62 -9.75
N ASN A 155 -0.73 10.79 -9.90
CA ASN A 155 -1.93 11.14 -9.14
C ASN A 155 -3.15 10.37 -9.65
N SER A 156 -3.33 10.33 -10.96
CA SER A 156 -4.37 9.51 -11.57
C SER A 156 -4.18 8.03 -11.26
N PHE A 157 -2.96 7.51 -11.38
CA PHE A 157 -2.65 6.13 -11.01
C PHE A 157 -3.01 5.82 -9.55
N LYS A 158 -2.58 6.65 -8.59
CA LYS A 158 -2.92 6.46 -7.16
C LYS A 158 -4.43 6.43 -6.91
N ARG A 159 -5.18 7.30 -7.58
CA ARG A 159 -6.64 7.38 -7.43
C ARG A 159 -7.31 6.10 -7.94
N GLU A 160 -6.92 5.63 -9.13
CA GLU A 160 -7.49 4.42 -9.73
C GLU A 160 -7.12 3.16 -8.94
N VAL A 161 -5.86 3.03 -8.50
CA VAL A 161 -5.42 1.96 -7.60
C VAL A 161 -6.23 1.96 -6.31
N SER A 162 -6.37 3.13 -5.67
CA SER A 162 -7.13 3.24 -4.41
C SER A 162 -8.58 2.83 -4.60
N ARG A 163 -9.22 3.23 -5.70
CA ARG A 163 -10.59 2.82 -6.04
C ARG A 163 -10.69 1.31 -6.24
N HIS A 164 -9.80 0.75 -7.04
CA HIS A 164 -9.79 -0.69 -7.34
C HIS A 164 -9.62 -1.54 -6.07
N LEU A 165 -8.67 -1.18 -5.22
CA LEU A 165 -8.43 -1.89 -3.95
C LEU A 165 -9.57 -1.72 -2.95
N SER A 166 -10.32 -0.62 -2.99
CA SER A 166 -11.51 -0.43 -2.13
C SER A 166 -12.71 -1.28 -2.56
N THR A 167 -12.80 -1.66 -3.83
CA THR A 167 -13.91 -2.46 -4.37
C THR A 167 -13.72 -3.96 -4.10
N ASN A 168 -12.49 -4.40 -3.86
CA ASN A 168 -12.14 -5.83 -3.66
C ASN A 168 -12.01 -6.23 -2.17
N PHE A 169 -12.36 -5.34 -1.24
CA PHE A 169 -12.46 -5.56 0.20
C PHE A 169 -13.81 -5.03 0.73
#